data_b0d9515234f75a9d9106a9a56dba8c52
#
_entry.id   b0d9515234f75a9d9106a9a56dba8c52
#
_cell.length_a   1.000
_cell.length_b   1.000
_cell.length_c   1.000
_cell.angle_alpha   90.00
_cell.angle_beta   90.00
_cell.angle_gamma   90.00
#
_symmetry.space_group_name_H-M   'P 1'
#
loop_
_entity.id
_entity.type
_entity.pdbx_description
1 polymer ?
#
loop_
_entity_poly.entity_id
_entity_poly.type
_entity_poly.pdbx_seq_one_letter_code
_entity_poly.pdbx_strand_id
1 'polypeptide(L)'
;MKSIMNLTASITLALLLTQNCLADDETKTPGVGDKAINFDLPLVGEKDFLELKEAYRQGPVVVIVLRGYPGYQCSLCRQQVGSLLNRAKTLEKHVSKVILVYPGEKNQLERHAKQFLGARTVPKPLVLVRDDDMKMVMEWGLRWDAPRETAYPATFVIDKNGRVAWQKVSKSHAGRTTTEQILAAVRKL
;
A
#
# COMPACT_ATOMS: atom_id res chain seq x y z
N MET A 1 56.32 39.29 54.66
CA MET A 1 56.31 39.08 53.20
C MET A 1 55.29 38.00 52.89
N LYS A 2 54.13 38.39 52.39
CA LYS A 2 52.97 37.48 52.14
C LYS A 2 52.96 37.11 50.67
N SER A 3 53.05 35.80 50.35
CA SER A 3 52.93 35.25 49.02
C SER A 3 51.46 35.04 48.73
N ILE A 4 50.95 35.56 47.62
CA ILE A 4 49.57 35.40 47.15
C ILE A 4 49.62 34.36 46.09
N MET A 5 48.94 33.27 46.35
CA MET A 5 48.77 32.12 45.42
C MET A 5 47.51 32.34 44.58
N ASN A 6 47.66 32.63 43.31
CA ASN A 6 46.56 32.75 42.36
C ASN A 6 46.09 31.35 41.92
N LEU A 7 44.87 31.03 42.27
CA LEU A 7 44.17 29.80 41.82
C LEU A 7 43.35 30.13 40.57
N THR A 8 43.85 29.75 39.42
CA THR A 8 43.09 29.84 38.15
C THR A 8 42.21 28.59 37.99
N ALA A 9 40.93 28.80 38.17
CA ALA A 9 39.92 27.75 37.87
C ALA A 9 39.66 27.68 36.38
N SER A 10 40.10 26.62 35.71
CA SER A 10 39.73 26.31 34.33
C SER A 10 38.34 25.70 34.29
N ILE A 11 37.38 26.46 33.76
CA ILE A 11 36.04 25.96 33.48
C ILE A 11 36.05 25.29 32.09
N THR A 12 36.07 23.96 32.06
CA THR A 12 35.94 23.20 30.83
C THR A 12 34.44 23.05 30.51
N LEU A 13 33.96 23.84 29.56
CA LEU A 13 32.62 23.79 29.03
C LEU A 13 32.51 22.55 28.09
N ALA A 14 31.97 21.45 28.60
CA ALA A 14 31.66 20.26 27.80
C ALA A 14 30.42 20.56 26.93
N LEU A 15 30.64 20.80 25.64
CA LEU A 15 29.59 20.95 24.65
C LEU A 15 29.04 19.55 24.31
N LEU A 16 27.95 19.16 24.96
CA LEU A 16 27.19 17.95 24.59
C LEU A 16 26.50 18.21 23.25
N LEU A 17 27.13 17.77 22.18
CA LEU A 17 26.52 17.64 20.88
C LEU A 17 25.46 16.50 20.95
N THR A 18 24.21 16.84 21.19
CA THR A 18 23.09 15.93 20.95
C THR A 18 22.98 15.76 19.43
N GLN A 19 23.58 14.69 18.92
CA GLN A 19 23.27 14.20 17.58
C GLN A 19 21.81 13.75 17.59
N ASN A 20 20.92 14.63 17.11
CA ASN A 20 19.61 14.20 16.64
C ASN A 20 19.85 13.28 15.43
N CYS A 21 19.88 11.99 15.68
CA CYS A 21 19.72 10.98 14.65
C CYS A 21 18.30 11.18 14.09
N LEU A 22 18.17 11.97 13.02
CA LEU A 22 17.00 11.87 12.15
C LEU A 22 17.08 10.45 11.59
N ALA A 23 16.33 9.52 12.20
CA ALA A 23 16.06 8.25 11.58
C ALA A 23 15.37 8.59 10.25
N ASP A 24 16.04 8.35 9.14
CA ASP A 24 15.38 8.22 7.85
C ASP A 24 14.31 7.15 8.06
N ASP A 25 13.06 7.58 8.13
CA ASP A 25 11.90 6.70 8.17
C ASP A 25 11.78 6.08 6.77
N GLU A 26 12.65 5.08 6.50
CA GLU A 26 12.51 4.26 5.31
C GLU A 26 11.12 3.63 5.39
N THR A 27 10.20 4.14 4.56
CA THR A 27 8.83 3.64 4.47
C THR A 27 8.86 2.15 4.18
N LYS A 28 8.72 1.36 5.24
CA LYS A 28 8.80 -0.10 5.20
C LYS A 28 7.44 -0.68 4.83
N THR A 29 7.44 -1.56 3.84
CA THR A 29 6.24 -2.34 3.52
C THR A 29 5.71 -3.07 4.76
N PRO A 30 4.41 -2.91 5.14
CA PRO A 30 3.85 -3.59 6.29
C PRO A 30 3.99 -5.10 6.19
N GLY A 31 4.60 -5.74 7.18
CA GLY A 31 4.79 -7.19 7.29
C GLY A 31 3.60 -7.89 7.94
N VAL A 32 3.62 -9.23 7.95
CA VAL A 32 2.61 -10.01 8.68
C VAL A 32 2.69 -9.69 10.17
N GLY A 33 1.54 -9.36 10.78
CA GLY A 33 1.41 -8.91 12.17
C GLY A 33 1.41 -7.39 12.33
N ASP A 34 1.96 -6.64 11.38
CA ASP A 34 1.98 -5.18 11.44
C ASP A 34 0.57 -4.59 11.23
N LYS A 35 0.35 -3.38 11.73
CA LYS A 35 -0.82 -2.58 11.34
C LYS A 35 -0.67 -2.15 9.88
N ALA A 36 -1.74 -2.33 9.12
CA ALA A 36 -1.83 -1.74 7.79
C ALA A 36 -1.85 -0.22 7.89
N ILE A 37 -1.07 0.44 7.05
CA ILE A 37 -1.09 1.90 6.93
C ILE A 37 -2.43 2.30 6.32
N ASN A 38 -3.17 3.19 6.99
CA ASN A 38 -4.48 3.62 6.50
C ASN A 38 -4.33 4.46 5.22
N PHE A 39 -5.31 4.39 4.36
CA PHE A 39 -5.42 5.27 3.20
C PHE A 39 -6.88 5.63 2.94
N ASP A 40 -7.08 6.73 2.26
CA ASP A 40 -8.36 7.19 1.75
C ASP A 40 -8.17 7.49 0.25
N LEU A 41 -8.72 6.62 -0.61
CA LEU A 41 -8.51 6.67 -2.06
C LEU A 41 -9.82 6.83 -2.83
N PRO A 42 -9.84 7.67 -3.89
CA PRO A 42 -11.02 7.88 -4.69
C PRO A 42 -11.41 6.61 -5.47
N LEU A 43 -12.70 6.30 -5.45
CA LEU A 43 -13.31 5.25 -6.26
C LEU A 43 -13.29 5.62 -7.74
N VAL A 44 -13.00 4.66 -8.59
CA VAL A 44 -13.01 4.87 -10.05
C VAL A 44 -14.45 4.88 -10.57
N GLY A 45 -14.84 5.97 -11.20
CA GLY A 45 -16.18 6.15 -11.74
C GLY A 45 -17.20 6.77 -10.80
N GLU A 46 -16.82 7.04 -9.56
CA GLU A 46 -17.67 7.61 -8.53
C GLU A 46 -17.03 8.89 -7.95
N LYS A 47 -17.82 9.67 -7.19
CA LYS A 47 -17.31 10.87 -6.50
C LYS A 47 -16.85 10.55 -5.06
N ASP A 48 -17.05 9.31 -4.64
CA ASP A 48 -16.78 8.85 -3.28
C ASP A 48 -15.35 8.35 -3.12
N PHE A 49 -14.95 8.22 -1.87
CA PHE A 49 -13.67 7.70 -1.45
C PHE A 49 -13.84 6.39 -0.69
N LEU A 50 -12.80 5.60 -0.64
CA LEU A 50 -12.74 4.39 0.16
C LEU A 50 -11.63 4.52 1.19
N GLU A 51 -12.01 4.55 2.46
CA GLU A 51 -11.08 4.47 3.58
C GLU A 51 -10.84 3.01 3.96
N LEU A 52 -9.57 2.59 4.01
CA LEU A 52 -9.19 1.22 4.37
C LEU A 52 -9.69 0.85 5.78
N LYS A 53 -9.56 1.78 6.74
CA LYS A 53 -9.97 1.55 8.13
C LYS A 53 -11.47 1.25 8.25
N GLU A 54 -12.30 1.97 7.54
CA GLU A 54 -13.75 1.69 7.53
C GLU A 54 -14.07 0.37 6.84
N ALA A 55 -13.31 0.01 5.79
CA ALA A 55 -13.49 -1.25 5.10
C ALA A 55 -13.18 -2.47 5.99
N TYR A 56 -12.06 -2.50 6.72
CA TYR A 56 -11.72 -3.65 7.55
C TYR A 56 -12.54 -3.75 8.85
N ARG A 57 -13.17 -2.67 9.32
CA ARG A 57 -14.13 -2.73 10.43
C ARG A 57 -15.38 -3.53 10.09
N GLN A 58 -15.74 -3.60 8.81
CA GLN A 58 -16.87 -4.38 8.31
C GLN A 58 -16.54 -5.87 8.12
N GLY A 59 -15.26 -6.25 8.18
CA GLY A 59 -14.74 -7.60 8.01
C GLY A 59 -13.37 -7.62 7.34
N PRO A 60 -12.74 -8.78 7.17
CA PRO A 60 -11.43 -8.87 6.52
C PRO A 60 -11.43 -8.23 5.13
N VAL A 61 -10.29 -7.67 4.74
CA VAL A 61 -10.10 -6.96 3.46
C VAL A 61 -8.90 -7.54 2.72
N VAL A 62 -9.01 -7.62 1.40
CA VAL A 62 -7.87 -7.89 0.51
C VAL A 62 -7.51 -6.60 -0.21
N VAL A 63 -6.28 -6.14 -0.06
CA VAL A 63 -5.71 -5.02 -0.83
C VAL A 63 -4.78 -5.59 -1.90
N ILE A 64 -5.04 -5.25 -3.16
CA ILE A 64 -4.24 -5.68 -4.31
C ILE A 64 -3.69 -4.46 -5.00
N VAL A 65 -2.39 -4.24 -4.89
CA VAL A 65 -1.69 -3.18 -5.60
C VAL A 65 -1.37 -3.67 -7.01
N LEU A 66 -1.99 -3.03 -7.99
CA LEU A 66 -1.74 -3.26 -9.40
C LEU A 66 -0.51 -2.47 -9.83
N ARG A 67 0.04 -2.79 -11.01
CA ARG A 67 1.04 -1.93 -11.62
C ARG A 67 0.47 -0.58 -12.07
N GLY A 68 -0.85 -0.49 -12.23
CA GLY A 68 -1.53 0.73 -12.64
C GLY A 68 -1.18 1.18 -14.06
N TYR A 69 -0.91 2.47 -14.23
CA TYR A 69 -0.64 3.08 -15.54
C TYR A 69 0.75 3.73 -15.61
N PRO A 70 1.78 3.00 -16.02
CA PRO A 70 3.12 3.56 -16.24
C PRO A 70 3.31 4.11 -17.68
N GLY A 71 2.24 4.57 -18.32
CA GLY A 71 2.20 5.00 -19.71
C GLY A 71 1.51 4.01 -20.67
N TYR A 72 1.13 2.82 -20.18
CA TYR A 72 0.39 1.81 -20.94
C TYR A 72 -0.40 0.85 -20.04
N GLN A 73 -1.36 0.13 -20.60
CA GLN A 73 -2.17 -0.82 -19.86
C GLN A 73 -1.44 -2.14 -19.62
N CYS A 74 -1.46 -2.61 -18.37
CA CYS A 74 -0.81 -3.83 -17.94
C CYS A 74 -1.68 -5.07 -18.26
N SER A 75 -1.24 -5.94 -19.18
CA SER A 75 -1.95 -7.17 -19.54
C SER A 75 -2.04 -8.17 -18.38
N LEU A 76 -0.94 -8.34 -17.60
CA LEU A 76 -0.92 -9.20 -16.43
C LEU A 76 -1.87 -8.72 -15.32
N CYS A 77 -2.02 -7.40 -15.15
CA CYS A 77 -3.02 -6.83 -14.26
C CYS A 77 -4.44 -7.19 -14.72
N ARG A 78 -4.72 -7.07 -16.02
CA ARG A 78 -6.03 -7.43 -16.59
C ARG A 78 -6.35 -8.91 -16.40
N GLN A 79 -5.36 -9.79 -16.55
CA GLN A 79 -5.53 -11.23 -16.32
C GLN A 79 -5.82 -11.52 -14.84
N GLN A 80 -5.06 -10.94 -13.91
CA GLN A 80 -5.26 -11.09 -12.46
C GLN A 80 -6.66 -10.62 -12.06
N VAL A 81 -7.05 -9.42 -12.47
CA VAL A 81 -8.37 -8.87 -12.15
C VAL A 81 -9.49 -9.71 -12.78
N GLY A 82 -9.33 -10.18 -14.02
CA GLY A 82 -10.29 -11.10 -14.65
C GLY A 82 -10.54 -12.36 -13.83
N SER A 83 -9.49 -12.98 -13.30
CA SER A 83 -9.61 -14.15 -12.41
C SER A 83 -10.38 -13.83 -11.12
N LEU A 84 -10.13 -12.66 -10.53
CA LEU A 84 -10.83 -12.22 -9.32
C LEU A 84 -12.32 -11.94 -9.59
N LEU A 85 -12.65 -11.29 -10.70
CA LEU A 85 -14.03 -11.02 -11.10
C LEU A 85 -14.84 -12.33 -11.25
N ASN A 86 -14.24 -13.36 -11.84
CA ASN A 86 -14.87 -14.67 -12.00
C ASN A 86 -15.13 -15.39 -10.66
N ARG A 87 -14.45 -15.00 -9.60
CA ARG A 87 -14.55 -15.58 -8.25
C ARG A 87 -15.17 -14.64 -7.22
N ALA A 88 -15.75 -13.52 -7.66
CA ALA A 88 -16.31 -12.48 -6.79
C ALA A 88 -17.28 -13.04 -5.74
N LYS A 89 -18.27 -13.84 -6.14
CA LYS A 89 -19.23 -14.49 -5.23
C LYS A 89 -18.57 -15.40 -4.18
N THR A 90 -17.43 -16.01 -4.51
CA THR A 90 -16.70 -16.84 -3.53
C THR A 90 -15.94 -15.96 -2.55
N LEU A 91 -15.30 -14.88 -3.04
CA LEU A 91 -14.58 -13.90 -2.20
C LEU A 91 -15.53 -13.17 -1.24
N GLU A 92 -16.72 -12.79 -1.69
CA GLU A 92 -17.76 -12.12 -0.90
C GLU A 92 -18.15 -12.87 0.39
N LYS A 93 -18.01 -14.20 0.39
CA LYS A 93 -18.28 -15.03 1.57
C LYS A 93 -17.21 -14.91 2.68
N HIS A 94 -16.06 -14.37 2.36
CA HIS A 94 -14.90 -14.36 3.26
C HIS A 94 -14.38 -12.96 3.60
N VAL A 95 -14.66 -11.96 2.76
CA VAL A 95 -14.10 -10.61 2.92
C VAL A 95 -15.17 -9.53 2.70
N SER A 96 -15.03 -8.42 3.41
CA SER A 96 -15.90 -7.25 3.22
C SER A 96 -15.59 -6.52 1.91
N LYS A 97 -14.31 -6.45 1.53
CA LYS A 97 -13.83 -5.77 0.32
C LYS A 97 -12.61 -6.46 -0.29
N VAL A 98 -12.52 -6.41 -1.61
CA VAL A 98 -11.29 -6.64 -2.38
C VAL A 98 -10.97 -5.31 -3.07
N ILE A 99 -9.99 -4.59 -2.56
CA ILE A 99 -9.61 -3.25 -3.01
C ILE A 99 -8.49 -3.40 -4.04
N LEU A 100 -8.79 -3.03 -5.28
CA LEU A 100 -7.83 -3.00 -6.39
C LEU A 100 -7.27 -1.58 -6.47
N VAL A 101 -6.01 -1.39 -6.09
CA VAL A 101 -5.34 -0.09 -6.14
C VAL A 101 -4.68 0.08 -7.51
N TYR A 102 -5.03 1.15 -8.21
CA TYR A 102 -4.54 1.49 -9.55
C TYR A 102 -3.67 2.75 -9.48
N PRO A 103 -2.34 2.62 -9.29
CA PRO A 103 -1.43 3.76 -9.16
C PRO A 103 -1.03 4.35 -10.51
N GLY A 104 -0.69 5.63 -10.50
CA GLY A 104 -0.15 6.35 -11.64
C GLY A 104 -0.13 7.86 -11.43
N GLU A 105 0.40 8.59 -12.39
CA GLU A 105 0.34 10.04 -12.39
C GLU A 105 -1.13 10.51 -12.41
N LYS A 106 -1.45 11.48 -11.55
CA LYS A 106 -2.81 11.99 -11.37
C LYS A 106 -3.46 12.43 -12.67
N ASN A 107 -2.66 13.03 -13.57
CA ASN A 107 -3.18 13.49 -14.84
C ASN A 107 -3.79 12.34 -15.65
N GLN A 108 -5.10 12.43 -15.91
CA GLN A 108 -5.87 11.44 -16.65
C GLN A 108 -5.94 10.02 -16.03
N LEU A 109 -5.50 9.80 -14.79
CA LEU A 109 -5.49 8.48 -14.14
C LEU A 109 -6.89 7.86 -14.08
N GLU A 110 -7.90 8.67 -13.77
CA GLU A 110 -9.31 8.26 -13.80
C GLU A 110 -9.72 7.69 -15.19
N ARG A 111 -9.35 8.37 -16.26
CA ARG A 111 -9.63 7.89 -17.63
C ARG A 111 -8.91 6.56 -17.90
N HIS A 112 -7.63 6.46 -17.51
CA HIS A 112 -6.85 5.24 -17.71
C HIS A 112 -7.38 4.07 -16.88
N ALA A 113 -7.85 4.31 -15.65
CA ALA A 113 -8.47 3.30 -14.81
C ALA A 113 -9.81 2.81 -15.39
N LYS A 114 -10.63 3.69 -15.93
CA LYS A 114 -11.85 3.32 -16.69
C LYS A 114 -11.51 2.50 -17.93
N GLN A 115 -10.51 2.89 -18.70
CA GLN A 115 -10.03 2.12 -19.86
C GLN A 115 -9.47 0.75 -19.45
N PHE A 116 -8.84 0.65 -18.28
CA PHE A 116 -8.37 -0.62 -17.74
C PHE A 116 -9.53 -1.60 -17.49
N LEU A 117 -10.62 -1.13 -16.92
CA LEU A 117 -11.84 -1.92 -16.75
C LEU A 117 -12.51 -2.24 -18.09
N GLY A 118 -12.52 -1.30 -19.03
CA GLY A 118 -13.28 -1.41 -20.28
C GLY A 118 -14.78 -1.56 -19.99
N ALA A 119 -15.42 -2.53 -20.62
CA ALA A 119 -16.84 -2.83 -20.41
C ALA A 119 -17.12 -3.76 -19.20
N ARG A 120 -16.11 -4.08 -18.40
CA ARG A 120 -16.29 -5.00 -17.26
C ARG A 120 -17.01 -4.32 -16.13
N THR A 121 -18.03 -4.98 -15.61
CA THR A 121 -18.65 -4.62 -14.34
C THR A 121 -17.78 -5.15 -13.20
N VAL A 122 -17.59 -4.35 -12.16
CA VAL A 122 -16.87 -4.75 -10.94
C VAL A 122 -17.90 -5.12 -9.88
N PRO A 123 -18.20 -6.43 -9.68
CA PRO A 123 -19.19 -6.87 -8.71
C PRO A 123 -18.61 -6.82 -7.30
N LYS A 124 -19.48 -6.71 -6.28
CA LYS A 124 -19.10 -6.92 -4.88
C LYS A 124 -18.41 -8.28 -4.71
N PRO A 125 -17.42 -8.38 -3.84
CA PRO A 125 -16.88 -7.37 -2.94
C PRO A 125 -15.76 -6.52 -3.56
N LEU A 126 -15.48 -6.63 -4.88
CA LEU A 126 -14.41 -5.90 -5.53
C LEU A 126 -14.75 -4.42 -5.70
N VAL A 127 -13.72 -3.58 -5.56
CA VAL A 127 -13.77 -2.15 -5.89
C VAL A 127 -12.44 -1.75 -6.52
N LEU A 128 -12.47 -0.79 -7.44
CA LEU A 128 -11.29 -0.19 -8.03
C LEU A 128 -11.12 1.22 -7.49
N VAL A 129 -9.96 1.49 -6.89
CA VAL A 129 -9.55 2.82 -6.43
C VAL A 129 -8.32 3.26 -7.19
N ARG A 130 -8.13 4.56 -7.36
CA ARG A 130 -6.92 5.12 -7.95
C ARG A 130 -6.01 5.72 -6.88
N ASP A 131 -4.72 5.53 -7.07
CA ASP A 131 -3.69 6.13 -6.24
C ASP A 131 -2.98 7.22 -7.04
N ASP A 132 -3.53 8.44 -6.92
CA ASP A 132 -3.06 9.63 -7.63
C ASP A 132 -1.64 9.99 -7.18
N ASP A 133 -0.73 10.10 -8.16
CA ASP A 133 0.69 10.39 -7.95
C ASP A 133 1.41 9.34 -7.09
N MET A 134 0.85 8.12 -7.01
CA MET A 134 1.47 6.97 -6.33
C MET A 134 1.73 7.20 -4.84
N LYS A 135 0.93 8.04 -4.17
CA LYS A 135 1.13 8.41 -2.75
C LYS A 135 1.02 7.21 -1.82
N MET A 136 -0.05 6.42 -1.98
CA MET A 136 -0.27 5.22 -1.18
C MET A 136 0.86 4.21 -1.38
N VAL A 137 1.28 3.95 -2.62
CA VAL A 137 2.36 2.99 -2.88
C VAL A 137 3.71 3.47 -2.36
N MET A 138 3.96 4.79 -2.30
CA MET A 138 5.15 5.35 -1.63
C MET A 138 5.08 5.11 -0.12
N GLU A 139 3.98 5.46 0.53
CA GLU A 139 3.77 5.26 1.97
C GLU A 139 3.87 3.79 2.38
N TRP A 140 3.48 2.87 1.50
CA TRP A 140 3.55 1.44 1.75
C TRP A 140 4.90 0.80 1.33
N GLY A 141 5.89 1.60 0.94
CA GLY A 141 7.19 1.10 0.49
C GLY A 141 7.10 0.20 -0.75
N LEU A 142 6.10 0.44 -1.60
CA LEU A 142 5.83 -0.36 -2.80
C LEU A 142 6.18 0.37 -4.09
N ARG A 143 6.70 1.60 -4.02
CA ARG A 143 7.12 2.35 -5.20
C ARG A 143 8.23 1.58 -5.94
N TRP A 144 7.97 1.28 -7.20
CA TRP A 144 9.00 0.70 -8.08
C TRP A 144 9.67 1.85 -8.84
N ASP A 145 10.80 2.30 -8.33
CA ASP A 145 11.54 3.42 -8.89
C ASP A 145 12.44 2.96 -10.04
N ALA A 146 11.81 2.76 -11.19
CA ALA A 146 12.47 2.44 -12.44
C ALA A 146 11.71 3.07 -13.62
N PRO A 147 12.35 3.29 -14.76
CA PRO A 147 11.71 3.83 -15.95
C PRO A 147 10.46 3.02 -16.34
N ARG A 148 9.34 3.71 -16.53
CA ARG A 148 8.03 3.11 -16.87
C ARG A 148 7.51 2.13 -15.84
N GLU A 149 7.79 2.36 -14.55
CA GLU A 149 7.24 1.60 -13.44
C GLU A 149 6.48 2.53 -12.49
N THR A 150 5.50 1.96 -11.79
CA THR A 150 4.72 2.65 -10.77
C THR A 150 4.88 1.96 -9.43
N ALA A 151 4.46 0.70 -9.32
CA ALA A 151 4.48 -0.06 -8.08
C ALA A 151 4.87 -1.52 -8.29
N TYR A 152 5.52 -2.10 -7.30
CA TYR A 152 5.63 -3.55 -7.18
C TYR A 152 4.24 -4.16 -6.99
N PRO A 153 3.84 -5.15 -7.82
CA PRO A 153 2.58 -5.85 -7.60
C PRO A 153 2.56 -6.50 -6.23
N ALA A 154 1.56 -6.18 -5.43
CA ALA A 154 1.46 -6.69 -4.07
C ALA A 154 0.02 -7.09 -3.72
N THR A 155 -0.11 -7.99 -2.76
CA THR A 155 -1.40 -8.38 -2.20
C THR A 155 -1.25 -8.52 -0.70
N PHE A 156 -2.18 -7.93 0.04
CA PHE A 156 -2.27 -8.00 1.49
C PHE A 156 -3.65 -8.51 1.87
N VAL A 157 -3.70 -9.42 2.82
CA VAL A 157 -4.92 -9.81 3.51
C VAL A 157 -4.87 -9.17 4.88
N ILE A 158 -5.86 -8.34 5.18
CA ILE A 158 -5.93 -7.53 6.39
C ILE A 158 -7.12 -8.03 7.21
N ASP A 159 -6.90 -8.31 8.49
CA ASP A 159 -7.94 -8.77 9.40
C ASP A 159 -8.86 -7.61 9.83
N LYS A 160 -9.96 -7.95 10.53
CA LYS A 160 -10.91 -6.96 11.06
C LYS A 160 -10.32 -5.98 12.09
N ASN A 161 -9.13 -6.28 12.62
CA ASN A 161 -8.39 -5.41 13.53
C ASN A 161 -7.41 -4.50 12.78
N GLY A 162 -7.33 -4.59 11.44
CA GLY A 162 -6.43 -3.84 10.60
C GLY A 162 -4.98 -4.32 10.64
N ARG A 163 -4.74 -5.59 10.99
CA ARG A 163 -3.42 -6.21 10.92
C ARG A 163 -3.26 -7.01 9.64
N VAL A 164 -2.07 -6.97 9.08
CA VAL A 164 -1.70 -7.80 7.93
C VAL A 164 -1.61 -9.26 8.39
N ALA A 165 -2.54 -10.09 7.98
CA ALA A 165 -2.57 -11.52 8.28
C ALA A 165 -1.77 -12.35 7.26
N TRP A 166 -1.66 -11.85 6.04
CA TRP A 166 -0.89 -12.47 4.97
C TRP A 166 -0.51 -11.43 3.93
N GLN A 167 0.65 -11.61 3.29
CA GLN A 167 1.07 -10.76 2.18
C GLN A 167 1.90 -11.50 1.15
N LYS A 168 1.94 -10.96 -0.06
CA LYS A 168 2.89 -11.31 -1.11
C LYS A 168 3.22 -10.05 -1.91
N VAL A 169 4.50 -9.72 -1.95
CA VAL A 169 5.04 -8.65 -2.80
C VAL A 169 5.87 -9.30 -3.90
N SER A 170 5.57 -8.98 -5.15
CA SER A 170 6.35 -9.46 -6.30
C SER A 170 7.38 -8.41 -6.69
N LYS A 171 8.64 -8.81 -6.78
CA LYS A 171 9.71 -7.94 -7.27
C LYS A 171 9.87 -7.96 -8.81
N SER A 172 8.86 -8.44 -9.52
CA SER A 172 8.81 -8.51 -10.98
C SER A 172 7.38 -8.36 -11.51
N HIS A 173 7.19 -8.22 -12.80
CA HIS A 173 5.85 -8.19 -13.41
C HIS A 173 5.10 -9.51 -13.27
N ALA A 174 5.81 -10.62 -13.20
CA ALA A 174 5.29 -11.96 -12.89
C ALA A 174 5.19 -12.18 -11.37
N GLY A 175 4.83 -13.37 -10.92
CA GLY A 175 4.82 -13.71 -9.50
C GLY A 175 3.64 -13.09 -8.71
N ARG A 176 2.63 -12.57 -9.41
CA ARG A 176 1.41 -12.04 -8.80
C ARG A 176 0.67 -13.11 -8.02
N THR A 177 -0.07 -12.68 -7.02
CA THR A 177 -0.92 -13.57 -6.24
C THR A 177 -2.05 -14.13 -7.10
N THR A 178 -2.29 -15.43 -7.03
CA THR A 178 -3.45 -16.05 -7.67
C THR A 178 -4.69 -15.93 -6.78
N THR A 179 -5.87 -16.08 -7.36
CA THR A 179 -7.13 -16.03 -6.60
C THR A 179 -7.20 -17.17 -5.58
N GLU A 180 -6.64 -18.33 -5.88
CA GLU A 180 -6.58 -19.50 -4.98
C GLU A 180 -5.69 -19.21 -3.76
N GLN A 181 -4.55 -18.52 -3.94
CA GLN A 181 -3.69 -18.09 -2.83
C GLN A 181 -4.44 -17.11 -1.90
N ILE A 182 -5.18 -16.16 -2.49
CA ILE A 182 -6.01 -15.22 -1.71
C ILE A 182 -7.07 -15.98 -0.92
N LEU A 183 -7.82 -16.87 -1.58
CA LEU A 183 -8.85 -17.67 -0.92
C LEU A 183 -8.28 -18.56 0.18
N ALA A 184 -7.10 -19.14 -0.02
CA ALA A 184 -6.42 -19.93 1.00
C ALA A 184 -6.00 -19.05 2.21
N ALA A 185 -5.59 -17.81 1.98
CA ALA A 185 -5.21 -16.88 3.04
C ALA A 185 -6.42 -16.39 3.86
N VAL A 186 -7.50 -15.95 3.19
CA VAL A 186 -8.69 -15.42 3.88
C VAL A 186 -9.49 -16.46 4.64
N ARG A 187 -9.40 -17.75 4.25
CA ARG A 187 -10.04 -18.85 4.98
C ARG A 187 -9.37 -19.21 6.31
N LYS A 188 -8.20 -18.65 6.58
CA LYS A 188 -7.44 -18.87 7.82
C LYS A 188 -7.73 -17.80 8.87
N LEU A 189 -8.54 -16.80 8.53
CA LEU A 189 -8.99 -15.73 9.44
C LEU A 189 -10.25 -16.17 10.19
#